data_ff92f2f4b7a20d026a2fdc033b157dc3
#
_entry.id   ff92f2f4b7a20d026a2fdc033b157dc3
#
_cell.length_a   1.000
_cell.length_b   1.000
_cell.length_c   1.000
_cell.angle_alpha   90.00
_cell.angle_beta   90.00
_cell.angle_gamma   90.00
#
_symmetry.space_group_name_H-M   'P 1'
#
loop_
_entity.id
_entity.type
_entity.pdbx_description
1 polymer ?
#
loop_
_entity_poly.entity_id
_entity_poly.type
_entity_poly.pdbx_seq_one_letter_code
_entity_poly.pdbx_strand_id
1 'polypeptide(L)'
;MEQSVAALMQQVLPEISNVSIEGFEQIAGGFSRETFKCDARVTRNGSEEVLPLILRKDPPDVEAILHTDRSVEHNLIESLRLRTTIPVSRSYGYEMDPAPFGHPAMLLERATGSGQTSALFNGGADEDQAESVIKHLCEVLVELHSCSIEKIDPDGALTDPFHRGIDIKSWDAFMDSTIEFFESSYTS
;
A
#
# COMPACT_ATOMS: atom_id res chain seq x y z
N MET A 1 -14.75 1.29 -13.56
CA MET A 1 -13.78 1.56 -12.45
C MET A 1 -14.50 2.11 -11.21
N GLU A 2 -15.16 3.27 -11.28
CA GLU A 2 -15.85 3.85 -10.10
C GLU A 2 -16.86 2.89 -9.47
N GLN A 3 -17.68 2.21 -10.27
CA GLN A 3 -18.63 1.21 -9.76
C GLN A 3 -17.91 0.03 -9.08
N SER A 4 -16.78 -0.41 -9.63
CA SER A 4 -15.97 -1.49 -9.03
C SER A 4 -15.36 -1.04 -7.69
N VAL A 5 -14.90 0.22 -7.59
CA VAL A 5 -14.41 0.79 -6.32
C VAL A 5 -15.55 0.86 -5.30
N ALA A 6 -16.73 1.34 -5.69
CA ALA A 6 -17.88 1.40 -4.80
C ALA A 6 -18.30 0.00 -4.30
N ALA A 7 -18.30 -1.01 -5.18
CA ALA A 7 -18.61 -2.38 -4.82
C ALA A 7 -17.57 -2.96 -3.84
N LEU A 8 -16.28 -2.76 -4.09
CA LEU A 8 -15.21 -3.19 -3.19
C LEU A 8 -15.33 -2.51 -1.83
N MET A 9 -15.63 -1.19 -1.80
CA MET A 9 -15.86 -0.46 -0.55
C MET A 9 -16.99 -1.08 0.28
N GLN A 10 -18.13 -1.40 -0.33
CA GLN A 10 -19.25 -2.04 0.35
C GLN A 10 -18.93 -3.43 0.86
N GLN A 11 -18.08 -4.17 0.13
CA GLN A 11 -17.63 -5.51 0.52
C GLN A 11 -16.71 -5.46 1.75
N VAL A 12 -15.76 -4.53 1.78
CA VAL A 12 -14.72 -4.45 2.84
C VAL A 12 -15.16 -3.61 4.05
N LEU A 13 -16.18 -2.77 3.91
CA LEU A 13 -16.77 -1.96 4.95
C LEU A 13 -18.31 -2.17 4.99
N PRO A 14 -18.78 -3.29 5.55
CA PRO A 14 -20.21 -3.62 5.53
C PRO A 14 -21.08 -2.63 6.32
N GLU A 15 -20.47 -1.81 7.17
CA GLU A 15 -21.14 -0.77 7.95
C GLU A 15 -21.48 0.50 7.17
N ILE A 16 -21.00 0.63 5.91
CA ILE A 16 -21.31 1.80 5.08
C ILE A 16 -22.43 1.50 4.07
N SER A 17 -23.11 2.54 3.65
CA SER A 17 -24.14 2.51 2.59
C SER A 17 -24.03 3.75 1.70
N ASN A 18 -24.85 3.80 0.64
CA ASN A 18 -24.92 4.93 -0.30
C ASN A 18 -23.54 5.38 -0.81
N VAL A 19 -22.72 4.40 -1.24
CA VAL A 19 -21.39 4.69 -1.72
C VAL A 19 -21.44 5.33 -3.11
N SER A 20 -20.89 6.53 -3.24
CA SER A 20 -20.63 7.18 -4.54
C SER A 20 -19.17 7.60 -4.63
N ILE A 21 -18.56 7.42 -5.81
CA ILE A 21 -17.16 7.76 -6.07
C ILE A 21 -17.13 9.05 -6.86
N GLU A 22 -16.30 9.99 -6.40
CA GLU A 22 -16.10 11.30 -7.02
C GLU A 22 -14.60 11.53 -7.30
N GLY A 23 -14.28 12.33 -8.32
CA GLY A 23 -12.91 12.75 -8.60
C GLY A 23 -11.95 11.60 -8.95
N PHE A 24 -12.45 10.55 -9.62
CA PHE A 24 -11.64 9.41 -9.99
C PHE A 24 -10.67 9.80 -11.11
N GLU A 25 -9.39 9.87 -10.79
CA GLU A 25 -8.34 10.23 -11.73
C GLU A 25 -7.05 9.44 -11.52
N GLN A 26 -6.34 9.15 -12.60
CA GLN A 26 -5.04 8.50 -12.54
C GLN A 26 -3.96 9.48 -12.10
N ILE A 27 -3.10 9.06 -11.18
CA ILE A 27 -1.94 9.82 -10.73
C ILE A 27 -0.75 9.39 -11.60
N ALA A 28 -0.13 10.37 -12.29
CA ALA A 28 1.09 10.12 -13.04
C ALA A 28 2.30 9.91 -12.10
N GLY A 29 3.22 9.02 -12.48
CA GLY A 29 4.53 8.90 -11.81
C GLY A 29 4.85 7.58 -11.13
N GLY A 30 3.99 6.56 -11.23
CA GLY A 30 4.33 5.20 -10.80
C GLY A 30 4.85 4.35 -11.96
N PHE A 31 6.06 3.78 -11.83
CA PHE A 31 6.63 2.89 -12.86
C PHE A 31 6.17 1.43 -12.70
N SER A 32 5.70 1.04 -11.50
CA SER A 32 5.42 -0.35 -11.17
C SER A 32 3.94 -0.67 -11.02
N ARG A 33 3.06 0.34 -10.93
CA ARG A 33 1.62 0.16 -10.73
C ARG A 33 0.82 1.37 -11.22
N GLU A 34 -0.36 1.10 -11.71
CA GLU A 34 -1.33 2.15 -11.98
C GLU A 34 -1.96 2.62 -10.66
N THR A 35 -1.88 3.91 -10.40
CA THR A 35 -2.42 4.51 -9.18
C THR A 35 -3.49 5.52 -9.53
N PHE A 36 -4.64 5.40 -8.87
CA PHE A 36 -5.78 6.32 -9.03
C PHE A 36 -6.12 6.92 -7.68
N LYS A 37 -6.47 8.18 -7.66
CA LYS A 37 -7.09 8.83 -6.50
C LYS A 37 -8.58 9.05 -6.74
N CYS A 38 -9.35 9.02 -5.67
CA CYS A 38 -10.75 9.40 -5.68
C CYS A 38 -11.22 9.74 -4.26
N ASP A 39 -12.44 10.22 -4.15
CA ASP A 39 -13.14 10.40 -2.89
C ASP A 39 -14.40 9.53 -2.88
N ALA A 40 -14.59 8.73 -1.83
CA ALA A 40 -15.82 7.99 -1.62
C ALA A 40 -16.73 8.76 -0.67
N ARG A 41 -17.88 9.20 -1.16
CA ARG A 41 -18.95 9.72 -0.31
C ARG A 41 -19.81 8.55 0.16
N VAL A 42 -19.92 8.37 1.46
CA VAL A 42 -20.59 7.22 2.08
C VAL A 42 -21.50 7.65 3.20
N THR A 43 -22.48 6.80 3.55
CA THR A 43 -23.26 6.95 4.77
C THR A 43 -22.82 5.90 5.78
N ARG A 44 -22.38 6.34 6.97
CA ARG A 44 -22.05 5.46 8.10
C ARG A 44 -22.86 5.88 9.33
N ASN A 45 -23.58 4.94 9.94
CA ASN A 45 -24.45 5.23 11.11
C ASN A 45 -25.42 6.39 10.89
N GLY A 46 -25.94 6.56 9.67
CA GLY A 46 -26.86 7.63 9.30
C GLY A 46 -26.23 9.00 9.04
N SER A 47 -24.91 9.12 9.13
CA SER A 47 -24.16 10.34 8.84
C SER A 47 -23.40 10.21 7.53
N GLU A 48 -23.37 11.27 6.74
CA GLU A 48 -22.54 11.35 5.54
C GLU A 48 -21.09 11.66 5.90
N GLU A 49 -20.16 10.96 5.26
CA GLU A 49 -18.72 11.21 5.35
C GLU A 49 -18.04 11.06 3.98
N VAL A 50 -16.87 11.67 3.84
CA VAL A 50 -16.02 11.53 2.65
C VAL A 50 -14.74 10.82 3.05
N LEU A 51 -14.46 9.71 2.38
CA LEU A 51 -13.26 8.93 2.57
C LEU A 51 -12.31 9.18 1.39
N PRO A 52 -11.16 9.82 1.61
CA PRO A 52 -10.15 9.99 0.58
C PRO A 52 -9.46 8.65 0.28
N LEU A 53 -9.40 8.24 -0.98
CA LEU A 53 -8.97 6.92 -1.40
C LEU A 53 -7.83 6.97 -2.42
N ILE A 54 -7.01 5.92 -2.38
CA ILE A 54 -6.08 5.52 -3.43
C ILE A 54 -6.44 4.09 -3.85
N LEU A 55 -6.68 3.89 -5.14
CA LEU A 55 -6.70 2.57 -5.76
C LEU A 55 -5.35 2.31 -6.43
N ARG A 56 -4.66 1.26 -6.01
CA ARG A 56 -3.43 0.77 -6.65
C ARG A 56 -3.74 -0.54 -7.37
N LYS A 57 -3.59 -0.53 -8.68
CA LYS A 57 -3.86 -1.65 -9.57
C LYS A 57 -2.54 -2.17 -10.13
N ASP A 58 -2.40 -3.48 -10.23
CA ASP A 58 -1.25 -4.08 -10.88
C ASP A 58 -1.24 -3.73 -12.38
N PRO A 59 -0.08 -3.55 -13.00
CA PRO A 59 0.04 -3.32 -14.43
C PRO A 59 -0.28 -4.62 -15.18
N PRO A 60 -0.45 -4.56 -16.51
CA PRO A 60 -0.45 -5.76 -17.33
C PRO A 60 0.78 -6.63 -17.09
N ASP A 61 0.65 -7.95 -17.15
CA ASP A 61 1.72 -8.91 -16.84
C ASP A 61 3.02 -8.64 -17.60
N VAL A 62 2.91 -8.15 -18.83
CA VAL A 62 4.07 -7.78 -19.67
C VAL A 62 4.82 -6.54 -19.20
N GLU A 63 4.24 -5.75 -18.32
CA GLU A 63 4.81 -4.52 -17.77
C GLU A 63 5.20 -4.68 -16.29
N ALA A 64 4.82 -5.80 -15.67
CA ALA A 64 5.11 -6.06 -14.27
C ALA A 64 6.61 -6.40 -14.08
N ILE A 65 7.32 -5.56 -13.35
CA ILE A 65 8.71 -5.84 -12.95
C ILE A 65 8.73 -6.95 -11.89
N LEU A 66 7.78 -6.91 -10.97
CA LEU A 66 7.63 -7.89 -9.88
C LEU A 66 6.14 -8.16 -9.66
N HIS A 67 5.78 -9.45 -9.67
CA HIS A 67 4.45 -9.90 -9.22
C HIS A 67 4.46 -10.04 -7.71
N THR A 68 3.55 -9.33 -7.04
CA THR A 68 3.40 -9.40 -5.59
C THR A 68 1.96 -9.70 -5.21
N ASP A 69 1.79 -10.50 -4.17
CA ASP A 69 0.48 -10.82 -3.62
C ASP A 69 -0.11 -9.62 -2.86
N ARG A 70 -1.27 -9.15 -3.29
CA ARG A 70 -1.98 -8.02 -2.64
C ARG A 70 -2.45 -8.38 -1.24
N SER A 71 -2.74 -9.65 -0.97
CA SER A 71 -3.15 -10.10 0.36
C SER A 71 -2.02 -9.95 1.38
N VAL A 72 -0.79 -10.31 0.98
CA VAL A 72 0.39 -10.15 1.84
C VAL A 72 0.67 -8.67 2.12
N GLU A 73 0.60 -7.81 1.10
CA GLU A 73 0.78 -6.37 1.28
C GLU A 73 -0.30 -5.77 2.19
N HIS A 74 -1.57 -6.14 2.01
CA HIS A 74 -2.67 -5.71 2.86
C HIS A 74 -2.43 -6.13 4.32
N ASN A 75 -2.13 -7.41 4.55
CA ASN A 75 -1.92 -7.95 5.89
C ASN A 75 -0.75 -7.26 6.61
N LEU A 76 0.34 -7.00 5.89
CA LEU A 76 1.50 -6.28 6.45
C LEU A 76 1.15 -4.84 6.84
N ILE A 77 0.49 -4.09 5.95
CA ILE A 77 0.10 -2.70 6.20
C ILE A 77 -0.83 -2.62 7.42
N GLU A 78 -1.87 -3.45 7.45
CA GLU A 78 -2.84 -3.44 8.56
C GLU A 78 -2.20 -3.94 9.86
N SER A 79 -1.29 -4.89 9.81
CA SER A 79 -0.54 -5.31 10.98
C SER A 79 0.34 -4.20 11.55
N LEU A 80 1.11 -3.51 10.70
CA LEU A 80 1.90 -2.34 11.12
C LEU A 80 1.01 -1.27 11.74
N ARG A 81 -0.10 -0.94 11.09
CA ARG A 81 -1.06 0.08 11.55
C ARG A 81 -1.67 -0.24 12.92
N LEU A 82 -1.98 -1.52 13.18
CA LEU A 82 -2.66 -1.95 14.39
C LEU A 82 -1.70 -2.22 15.56
N ARG A 83 -0.44 -2.52 15.28
CA ARG A 83 0.52 -3.05 16.27
C ARG A 83 1.72 -2.14 16.52
N THR A 84 1.85 -1.05 15.75
CA THR A 84 2.96 -0.09 15.88
C THR A 84 2.43 1.34 15.90
N THR A 85 3.31 2.31 16.16
CA THR A 85 3.02 3.73 15.99
C THR A 85 3.47 4.28 14.64
N ILE A 86 4.00 3.41 13.78
CA ILE A 86 4.45 3.77 12.43
C ILE A 86 3.27 4.34 11.62
N PRO A 87 3.39 5.53 11.05
CA PRO A 87 2.32 6.20 10.32
C PRO A 87 2.14 5.57 8.93
N VAL A 88 1.37 4.49 8.85
CA VAL A 88 0.99 3.87 7.58
C VAL A 88 -0.48 4.17 7.25
N SER A 89 -0.78 4.42 5.99
CA SER A 89 -2.16 4.55 5.51
C SER A 89 -2.92 3.25 5.74
N ARG A 90 -4.20 3.36 6.11
CA ARG A 90 -5.07 2.20 6.23
C ARG A 90 -5.20 1.49 4.88
N SER A 91 -5.09 0.17 4.88
CA SER A 91 -5.54 -0.65 3.76
C SER A 91 -6.98 -1.10 4.02
N TYR A 92 -7.92 -0.59 3.23
CA TYR A 92 -9.33 -0.98 3.37
C TYR A 92 -9.58 -2.41 2.93
N GLY A 93 -8.86 -2.86 1.89
CA GLY A 93 -8.96 -4.20 1.35
C GLY A 93 -8.31 -4.32 -0.02
N TYR A 94 -8.45 -5.49 -0.60
CA TYR A 94 -7.90 -5.82 -1.91
C TYR A 94 -8.86 -6.71 -2.69
N GLU A 95 -8.63 -6.77 -4.01
CA GLU A 95 -9.33 -7.66 -4.94
C GLU A 95 -8.28 -8.40 -5.78
N MET A 96 -8.27 -9.72 -5.67
CA MET A 96 -7.37 -10.59 -6.45
C MET A 96 -7.97 -11.02 -7.78
N ASP A 97 -9.32 -11.05 -7.89
CA ASP A 97 -9.97 -11.31 -9.16
C ASP A 97 -9.72 -10.12 -10.10
N PRO A 98 -9.12 -10.35 -11.27
CA PRO A 98 -8.90 -9.27 -12.24
C PRO A 98 -10.20 -8.72 -12.82
N ALA A 99 -11.32 -9.46 -12.78
CA ALA A 99 -12.57 -9.07 -13.47
C ALA A 99 -13.08 -7.66 -13.14
N PRO A 100 -13.08 -7.18 -11.87
CA PRO A 100 -13.59 -5.84 -11.55
C PRO A 100 -12.70 -4.69 -12.04
N PHE A 101 -11.38 -4.89 -12.09
CA PHE A 101 -10.38 -3.84 -12.35
C PHE A 101 -9.48 -4.11 -13.57
N GLY A 102 -9.59 -5.31 -14.17
CA GLY A 102 -8.70 -5.81 -15.22
C GLY A 102 -7.45 -6.49 -14.68
N HIS A 103 -7.01 -6.15 -13.48
CA HIS A 103 -5.87 -6.71 -12.75
C HIS A 103 -6.13 -6.65 -11.24
N PRO A 104 -5.39 -7.42 -10.42
CA PRO A 104 -5.47 -7.33 -8.97
C PRO A 104 -5.28 -5.89 -8.49
N ALA A 105 -6.03 -5.50 -7.47
CA ALA A 105 -6.05 -4.14 -6.98
C ALA A 105 -6.13 -4.08 -5.45
N MET A 106 -5.65 -2.99 -4.87
CA MET A 106 -5.73 -2.70 -3.44
C MET A 106 -6.26 -1.30 -3.21
N LEU A 107 -7.14 -1.16 -2.24
CA LEU A 107 -7.77 0.09 -1.86
C LEU A 107 -7.18 0.59 -0.54
N LEU A 108 -6.61 1.78 -0.58
CA LEU A 108 -5.92 2.42 0.54
C LEU A 108 -6.58 3.75 0.90
N GLU A 109 -6.39 4.16 2.13
CA GLU A 109 -6.60 5.54 2.55
C GLU A 109 -5.58 6.46 1.85
N ARG A 110 -6.04 7.59 1.31
CA ARG A 110 -5.16 8.62 0.75
C ARG A 110 -4.57 9.45 1.87
N ALA A 111 -3.26 9.32 2.08
CA ALA A 111 -2.54 10.17 3.02
C ALA A 111 -2.63 11.64 2.61
N THR A 112 -2.66 12.53 3.60
CA THR A 112 -2.58 13.97 3.38
C THR A 112 -1.13 14.41 3.17
N GLY A 113 -0.93 15.49 2.43
CA GLY A 113 0.40 16.05 2.19
C GLY A 113 0.88 15.87 0.76
N SER A 114 2.16 16.07 0.54
CA SER A 114 2.82 15.97 -0.76
C SER A 114 4.03 15.06 -0.67
N GLY A 115 4.16 14.14 -1.65
CA GLY A 115 5.36 13.32 -1.83
C GLY A 115 6.48 14.00 -2.63
N GLN A 116 6.33 15.28 -2.96
CA GLN A 116 7.34 16.00 -3.72
C GLN A 116 8.51 16.43 -2.81
N THR A 117 9.71 15.97 -3.11
CA THR A 117 10.92 16.34 -2.36
C THR A 117 11.21 17.83 -2.41
N SER A 118 10.80 18.53 -3.48
CA SER A 118 10.89 19.99 -3.58
C SER A 118 10.08 20.75 -2.53
N ALA A 119 9.09 20.11 -1.91
CA ALA A 119 8.34 20.70 -0.80
C ALA A 119 9.19 20.83 0.49
N LEU A 120 10.22 20.00 0.65
CA LEU A 120 11.14 20.02 1.79
C LEU A 120 12.49 20.65 1.45
N PHE A 121 12.94 20.47 0.20
CA PHE A 121 14.24 20.91 -0.26
C PHE A 121 14.08 21.98 -1.34
N ASN A 122 15.16 22.67 -1.67
CA ASN A 122 15.17 23.71 -2.72
C ASN A 122 14.29 24.94 -2.38
N GLY A 123 14.15 25.30 -1.10
CA GLY A 123 13.42 26.47 -0.65
C GLY A 123 11.90 26.28 -0.51
N GLY A 124 11.43 25.04 -0.54
CA GLY A 124 10.01 24.72 -0.33
C GLY A 124 9.57 24.71 1.13
N ALA A 125 10.51 24.40 2.05
CA ALA A 125 10.32 24.47 3.50
C ALA A 125 11.45 25.30 4.14
N ASP A 126 11.21 25.83 5.34
CA ASP A 126 12.31 26.39 6.13
C ASP A 126 13.17 25.25 6.73
N GLU A 127 14.35 25.61 7.24
CA GLU A 127 15.35 24.67 7.74
C GLU A 127 14.81 23.86 8.94
N ASP A 128 14.03 24.49 9.82
CA ASP A 128 13.45 23.86 11.02
C ASP A 128 12.39 22.81 10.62
N GLN A 129 11.59 23.09 9.59
CA GLN A 129 10.63 22.11 9.06
C GLN A 129 11.33 20.91 8.42
N ALA A 130 12.37 21.15 7.62
CA ALA A 130 13.13 20.08 6.99
C ALA A 130 13.80 19.18 8.04
N GLU A 131 14.42 19.76 9.06
CA GLU A 131 15.03 19.05 10.19
C GLU A 131 13.98 18.21 10.96
N SER A 132 12.82 18.80 11.25
CA SER A 132 11.72 18.12 11.94
C SER A 132 11.24 16.87 11.17
N VAL A 133 11.08 16.99 9.86
CA VAL A 133 10.65 15.85 9.01
C VAL A 133 11.73 14.76 8.97
N ILE A 134 13.00 15.14 8.83
CA ILE A 134 14.12 14.18 8.82
C ILE A 134 14.20 13.45 10.17
N LYS A 135 14.09 14.19 11.28
CA LYS A 135 14.08 13.61 12.62
C LYS A 135 12.94 12.58 12.76
N HIS A 136 11.72 12.96 12.37
CA HIS A 136 10.58 12.06 12.44
C HIS A 136 10.77 10.82 11.55
N LEU A 137 11.32 10.98 10.35
CA LEU A 137 11.68 9.85 9.50
C LEU A 137 12.66 8.88 10.18
N CYS A 138 13.70 9.42 10.84
CA CYS A 138 14.64 8.60 11.60
C CYS A 138 13.96 7.85 12.75
N GLU A 139 13.04 8.49 13.48
CA GLU A 139 12.26 7.86 14.56
C GLU A 139 11.40 6.70 14.01
N VAL A 140 10.72 6.91 12.89
CA VAL A 140 9.93 5.86 12.21
C VAL A 140 10.82 4.70 11.76
N LEU A 141 11.99 4.97 11.17
CA LEU A 141 12.93 3.92 10.76
C LEU A 141 13.47 3.12 11.95
N VAL A 142 13.78 3.79 13.06
CA VAL A 142 14.21 3.11 14.30
C VAL A 142 13.11 2.19 14.81
N GLU A 143 11.87 2.65 14.85
CA GLU A 143 10.74 1.81 15.26
C GLU A 143 10.58 0.62 14.33
N LEU A 144 10.59 0.83 13.02
CA LEU A 144 10.43 -0.23 12.02
C LEU A 144 11.52 -1.30 12.16
N HIS A 145 12.79 -0.90 12.27
CA HIS A 145 13.92 -1.83 12.40
C HIS A 145 13.98 -2.52 13.79
N SER A 146 13.31 -1.95 14.79
CA SER A 146 13.21 -2.54 16.12
C SER A 146 11.98 -3.45 16.28
N CYS A 147 11.07 -3.48 15.32
CA CYS A 147 9.93 -4.37 15.34
C CYS A 147 10.36 -5.82 15.15
N SER A 148 9.99 -6.69 16.08
CA SER A 148 10.14 -8.12 15.86
C SER A 148 9.05 -8.64 14.95
N ILE A 149 9.36 -9.69 14.20
CA ILE A 149 8.38 -10.36 13.33
C ILE A 149 7.21 -10.91 14.14
N GLU A 150 7.45 -11.41 15.35
CA GLU A 150 6.41 -11.93 16.25
C GLU A 150 5.41 -10.83 16.67
N LYS A 151 5.87 -9.58 16.75
CA LYS A 151 4.97 -8.45 17.07
C LYS A 151 4.05 -8.13 15.90
N ILE A 152 4.58 -8.10 14.68
CA ILE A 152 3.79 -7.73 13.49
C ILE A 152 3.06 -8.91 12.85
N ASP A 153 3.51 -10.13 13.08
CA ASP A 153 2.94 -11.35 12.52
C ASP A 153 2.85 -12.48 13.56
N PRO A 154 2.06 -12.28 14.66
CA PRO A 154 1.96 -13.26 15.72
C PRO A 154 1.36 -14.60 15.28
N ASP A 155 0.55 -14.56 14.22
CA ASP A 155 -0.17 -15.74 13.71
C ASP A 155 0.58 -16.44 12.56
N GLY A 156 1.71 -15.88 12.12
CA GLY A 156 2.49 -16.40 10.99
C GLY A 156 1.77 -16.34 9.64
N ALA A 157 0.90 -15.34 9.49
CA ALA A 157 0.07 -15.17 8.29
C ALA A 157 0.82 -14.50 7.11
N LEU A 158 1.92 -13.80 7.41
CA LEU A 158 2.75 -13.19 6.37
C LEU A 158 3.59 -14.26 5.68
N THR A 159 3.48 -14.29 4.36
CA THR A 159 4.21 -15.21 3.49
C THR A 159 5.14 -14.45 2.56
N ASP A 160 5.98 -15.15 1.82
CA ASP A 160 6.79 -14.54 0.77
C ASP A 160 5.89 -13.91 -0.31
N PRO A 161 5.91 -12.55 -0.47
CA PRO A 161 5.03 -11.86 -1.41
C PRO A 161 5.32 -12.21 -2.89
N PHE A 162 6.44 -12.86 -3.16
CA PHE A 162 6.84 -13.28 -4.50
C PHE A 162 6.60 -14.77 -4.76
N HIS A 163 5.99 -15.48 -3.81
CA HIS A 163 5.65 -16.92 -3.90
C HIS A 163 6.85 -17.83 -4.23
N ARG A 164 8.06 -17.48 -3.80
CA ARG A 164 9.28 -18.25 -4.05
C ARG A 164 9.41 -19.48 -3.14
N GLY A 165 8.52 -19.60 -2.15
CA GLY A 165 8.53 -20.70 -1.18
C GLY A 165 9.68 -20.62 -0.16
N ILE A 166 10.25 -19.46 0.05
CA ILE A 166 11.34 -19.23 1.01
C ILE A 166 10.82 -18.89 2.41
N ASP A 167 11.63 -19.13 3.42
CA ASP A 167 11.39 -18.64 4.77
C ASP A 167 11.75 -17.14 4.84
N ILE A 168 10.72 -16.29 4.84
CA ILE A 168 10.90 -14.82 4.96
C ILE A 168 11.49 -14.35 6.29
N LYS A 169 11.56 -15.22 7.29
CA LYS A 169 12.20 -14.95 8.58
C LYS A 169 13.72 -15.16 8.54
N SER A 170 14.21 -15.85 7.52
CA SER A 170 15.63 -16.03 7.27
C SER A 170 16.14 -14.98 6.30
N TRP A 171 16.96 -14.05 6.80
CA TRP A 171 17.60 -13.03 5.96
C TRP A 171 18.49 -13.66 4.87
N ASP A 172 19.25 -14.69 5.22
CA ASP A 172 20.13 -15.37 4.26
C ASP A 172 19.31 -16.04 3.15
N ALA A 173 18.25 -16.79 3.49
CA ALA A 173 17.37 -17.41 2.50
C ALA A 173 16.68 -16.36 1.60
N PHE A 174 16.28 -15.22 2.15
CA PHE A 174 15.72 -14.11 1.38
C PHE A 174 16.74 -13.54 0.41
N MET A 175 17.97 -13.26 0.86
CA MET A 175 19.02 -12.69 0.03
C MET A 175 19.47 -13.65 -1.07
N ASP A 176 19.70 -14.93 -0.75
CA ASP A 176 20.09 -15.94 -1.73
C ASP A 176 19.04 -16.08 -2.82
N SER A 177 17.77 -16.24 -2.45
CA SER A 177 16.68 -16.31 -3.43
C SER A 177 16.51 -15.03 -4.27
N THR A 178 16.81 -13.87 -3.68
CA THR A 178 16.75 -12.59 -4.41
C THR A 178 17.87 -12.51 -5.43
N ILE A 179 19.08 -12.92 -5.08
CA ILE A 179 20.25 -12.97 -5.99
C ILE A 179 19.95 -13.95 -7.14
N GLU A 180 19.51 -15.17 -6.85
CA GLU A 180 19.16 -16.17 -7.87
C GLU A 180 18.09 -15.66 -8.84
N PHE A 181 17.06 -14.96 -8.33
CA PHE A 181 16.03 -14.35 -9.16
C PHE A 181 16.63 -13.33 -10.15
N PHE A 182 17.46 -12.43 -9.67
CA PHE A 182 18.09 -11.44 -10.55
C PHE A 182 19.06 -12.08 -11.55
N GLU A 183 19.89 -13.03 -11.14
CA GLU A 183 20.81 -13.73 -12.04
C GLU A 183 20.06 -14.46 -13.16
N SER A 184 18.95 -15.14 -12.84
CA SER A 184 18.13 -15.82 -13.85
C SER A 184 17.47 -14.85 -14.84
N SER A 185 17.12 -13.66 -14.39
CA SER A 185 16.48 -12.63 -15.23
C SER A 185 17.43 -11.96 -16.22
N TYR A 186 18.75 -12.02 -15.96
CA TYR A 186 19.77 -11.46 -16.86
C TYR A 186 20.37 -12.49 -17.83
N THR A 187 20.07 -13.78 -17.65
CA THR A 187 20.62 -14.86 -18.49
C THR A 187 19.63 -15.43 -19.51
N SER A 188 18.43 -14.90 -19.55
CA SER A 188 17.35 -15.25 -20.49
C SER A 188 17.15 -14.13 -21.52
#